data_b8a3a48773550c372f1fd6976633cf65
#
_entry.id   b8a3a48773550c372f1fd6976633cf65
#
_cell.length_a   1.000
_cell.length_b   1.000
_cell.length_c   1.000
_cell.angle_alpha   90.00
_cell.angle_beta   90.00
_cell.angle_gamma   90.00
#
_symmetry.space_group_name_H-M   'P 1'
#
loop_
_entity.id
_entity.type
_entity.pdbx_description
1 polymer ?
#
loop_
_entity_poly.entity_id
_entity_poly.type
_entity_poly.pdbx_seq_one_letter_code
_entity_poly.pdbx_strand_id
1 'polypeptide(L)'
;MNKFAKAFAALALAVAAVLPSQAAFAHAELETSNPEANSVVGVAPKVVSLTFGEKLMVMEGDKEANQIQVTDGAGTRVDNGDYQVTGEVLTVSLKPDQADGTYKVTYRVVSEDGHPIEGVYEFEVNGMARSGVA
;
A
#
# COMPACT_ATOMS: atom_id res chain seq x y z
N MET A 1 -36.80 39.61 -22.38
CA MET A 1 -36.75 38.17 -22.64
C MET A 1 -35.34 37.59 -22.66
N ASN A 2 -34.39 38.31 -23.22
CA ASN A 2 -33.01 37.85 -23.25
C ASN A 2 -32.29 37.82 -21.89
N LYS A 3 -32.85 38.45 -20.88
CA LYS A 3 -32.28 38.50 -19.53
C LYS A 3 -32.30 37.16 -18.82
N PHE A 4 -33.28 36.30 -19.10
CA PHE A 4 -33.40 35.00 -18.48
C PHE A 4 -32.44 33.97 -19.08
N ALA A 5 -32.13 34.06 -20.37
CA ALA A 5 -31.20 33.17 -21.04
C ALA A 5 -29.78 33.43 -20.56
N LYS A 6 -29.39 34.69 -20.25
CA LYS A 6 -28.07 35.02 -19.74
C LYS A 6 -27.86 34.53 -18.30
N ALA A 7 -28.88 34.49 -17.49
CA ALA A 7 -28.80 33.99 -16.12
C ALA A 7 -28.64 32.48 -16.08
N PHE A 8 -29.25 31.75 -17.01
CA PHE A 8 -29.06 30.30 -17.11
C PHE A 8 -27.66 29.89 -17.51
N ALA A 9 -27.05 30.62 -18.44
CA ALA A 9 -25.69 30.35 -18.88
C ALA A 9 -24.68 30.55 -17.74
N ALA A 10 -24.87 31.57 -16.91
CA ALA A 10 -23.99 31.84 -15.78
C ALA A 10 -24.06 30.75 -14.68
N LEU A 11 -25.27 30.22 -14.46
CA LEU A 11 -25.46 29.15 -13.47
C LEU A 11 -24.81 27.84 -13.91
N ALA A 12 -24.86 27.48 -15.20
CA ALA A 12 -24.23 26.28 -15.73
C ALA A 12 -22.70 26.32 -15.58
N LEU A 13 -22.10 27.50 -15.76
CA LEU A 13 -20.65 27.67 -15.58
C LEU A 13 -20.23 27.53 -14.12
N ALA A 14 -21.03 27.99 -13.18
CA ALA A 14 -20.74 27.88 -11.75
C ALA A 14 -20.77 26.41 -11.28
N VAL A 15 -21.67 25.60 -11.80
CA VAL A 15 -21.75 24.17 -11.47
C VAL A 15 -20.54 23.39 -11.99
N ALA A 16 -20.00 23.74 -13.16
CA ALA A 16 -18.82 23.10 -13.70
C ALA A 16 -17.55 23.42 -12.88
N ALA A 17 -17.50 24.56 -12.20
CA ALA A 17 -16.36 24.95 -11.38
C ALA A 17 -16.31 24.27 -10.00
N VAL A 18 -17.37 23.59 -9.60
CA VAL A 18 -17.51 22.92 -8.29
C VAL A 18 -17.13 21.44 -8.33
N LEU A 19 -16.72 20.92 -9.50
CA LEU A 19 -16.22 19.55 -9.57
C LEU A 19 -14.96 19.44 -8.71
N PRO A 20 -14.96 18.54 -7.70
CA PRO A 20 -13.79 18.39 -6.87
C PRO A 20 -12.61 17.95 -7.73
N SER A 21 -11.58 18.76 -7.77
CA SER A 21 -10.31 18.30 -8.28
C SER A 21 -9.88 17.15 -7.39
N GLN A 22 -9.68 15.99 -7.95
CA GLN A 22 -9.06 14.92 -7.21
C GLN A 22 -7.66 15.39 -6.84
N ALA A 23 -7.50 15.75 -5.57
CA ALA A 23 -6.20 16.08 -5.06
C ALA A 23 -5.31 14.87 -5.28
N ALA A 24 -4.30 15.03 -6.10
CA ALA A 24 -3.30 14.00 -6.25
C ALA A 24 -2.58 13.86 -4.92
N PHE A 25 -2.96 12.85 -4.15
CA PHE A 25 -2.15 12.42 -3.01
C PHE A 25 -0.93 11.67 -3.55
N ALA A 26 -0.06 12.39 -4.23
CA ALA A 26 1.11 11.80 -4.87
C ALA A 26 2.28 11.65 -3.91
N HIS A 27 2.11 12.05 -2.66
CA HIS A 27 3.21 12.06 -1.71
C HIS A 27 3.18 10.78 -0.89
N ALA A 28 4.29 10.06 -0.92
CA ALA A 28 4.60 8.97 -0.02
C ALA A 28 3.65 7.77 -0.09
N GLU A 29 2.85 7.66 -1.15
CA GLU A 29 2.05 6.45 -1.38
C GLU A 29 2.94 5.26 -1.69
N LEU A 30 2.42 4.06 -1.43
CA LEU A 30 3.07 2.83 -1.85
C LEU A 30 3.17 2.81 -3.37
N GLU A 31 4.39 2.84 -3.89
CA GLU A 31 4.63 2.79 -5.33
C GLU A 31 4.73 1.38 -5.85
N THR A 32 5.52 0.55 -5.16
CA THR A 32 5.70 -0.85 -5.55
C THR A 32 5.78 -1.73 -4.31
N SER A 33 5.45 -2.99 -4.48
CA SER A 33 5.60 -4.00 -3.45
C SER A 33 6.08 -5.31 -4.06
N ASN A 34 6.77 -6.10 -3.26
CA ASN A 34 7.17 -7.46 -3.62
C ASN A 34 6.90 -8.39 -2.43
N PRO A 35 5.93 -9.31 -2.50
CA PRO A 35 5.06 -9.57 -3.67
C PRO A 35 4.13 -8.40 -4.02
N GLU A 36 3.76 -8.30 -5.29
CA GLU A 36 2.81 -7.28 -5.74
C GLU A 36 1.39 -7.56 -5.21
N ALA A 37 0.61 -6.50 -5.06
CA ALA A 37 -0.79 -6.61 -4.67
C ALA A 37 -1.56 -7.46 -5.68
N ASN A 38 -2.38 -8.38 -5.18
CA ASN A 38 -3.21 -9.29 -5.96
C ASN A 38 -2.42 -10.25 -6.86
N SER A 39 -1.13 -10.42 -6.60
CA SER A 39 -0.31 -11.36 -7.35
C SER A 39 -0.41 -12.77 -6.78
N VAL A 40 -0.05 -13.74 -7.61
CA VAL A 40 0.09 -15.15 -7.21
C VAL A 40 1.55 -15.52 -7.35
N VAL A 41 2.16 -15.99 -6.27
CA VAL A 41 3.55 -16.44 -6.25
C VAL A 41 3.58 -17.95 -6.04
N GLY A 42 4.53 -18.62 -6.67
CA GLY A 42 4.63 -20.09 -6.59
C GLY A 42 5.26 -20.58 -5.30
N VAL A 43 6.02 -19.74 -4.63
CA VAL A 43 6.68 -20.05 -3.35
C VAL A 43 6.51 -18.85 -2.45
N ALA A 44 6.24 -19.09 -1.16
CA ALA A 44 6.17 -18.01 -0.19
C ALA A 44 7.47 -17.21 -0.18
N PRO A 45 7.40 -15.89 -0.25
CA PRO A 45 8.61 -15.06 -0.23
C PRO A 45 9.30 -15.15 1.13
N LYS A 46 10.61 -15.00 1.16
CA LYS A 46 11.36 -14.89 2.41
C LYS A 46 11.24 -13.51 3.03
N VAL A 47 11.03 -12.50 2.19
CA VAL A 47 10.97 -11.10 2.59
C VAL A 47 9.82 -10.43 1.83
N VAL A 48 9.07 -9.60 2.54
CA VAL A 48 8.11 -8.67 1.93
C VAL A 48 8.77 -7.30 1.91
N SER A 49 8.73 -6.64 0.76
CA SER A 49 9.36 -5.34 0.53
C SER A 49 8.34 -4.35 0.00
N LEU A 50 8.28 -3.18 0.61
CA LEU A 50 7.40 -2.08 0.21
C LEU A 50 8.26 -0.87 -0.13
N THR A 51 8.03 -0.28 -1.30
CA THR A 51 8.73 0.94 -1.73
C THR A 51 7.72 2.08 -1.84
N PHE A 52 8.03 3.17 -1.16
CA PHE A 52 7.18 4.35 -1.09
C PHE A 52 7.74 5.49 -1.95
N GLY A 53 6.91 6.48 -2.24
CA GLY A 53 7.31 7.65 -3.05
C GLY A 53 8.20 8.64 -2.33
N GLU A 54 8.36 8.52 -1.02
CA GLU A 54 9.22 9.37 -0.21
C GLU A 54 9.98 8.55 0.82
N LYS A 55 11.07 9.11 1.30
CA LYS A 55 11.83 8.53 2.41
C LYS A 55 10.96 8.42 3.65
N LEU A 56 11.11 7.34 4.36
CA LEU A 56 10.39 7.09 5.59
C LEU A 56 11.14 7.66 6.79
N MET A 57 10.38 8.16 7.76
CA MET A 57 10.95 8.68 8.98
C MET A 57 11.54 7.55 9.81
N VAL A 58 12.79 7.71 10.22
CA VAL A 58 13.46 6.79 11.15
C VAL A 58 13.82 7.60 12.39
N MET A 59 13.24 7.21 13.52
CA MET A 59 13.53 7.84 14.81
C MET A 59 14.30 6.84 15.67
N GLU A 60 15.45 7.26 16.19
CA GLU A 60 16.19 6.45 17.14
C GLU A 60 15.34 6.20 18.38
N GLY A 61 15.19 4.91 18.71
CA GLY A 61 14.46 4.50 19.90
C GLY A 61 12.94 4.44 19.76
N ASP A 62 12.37 4.96 18.68
CA ASP A 62 10.94 4.85 18.42
C ASP A 62 10.69 3.83 17.30
N LYS A 63 10.44 2.60 17.72
CA LYS A 63 10.14 1.52 16.80
C LYS A 63 8.70 1.54 16.29
N GLU A 64 7.88 2.48 16.75
CA GLU A 64 6.45 2.51 16.43
C GLU A 64 6.11 3.41 15.25
N ALA A 65 7.04 4.24 14.78
CA ALA A 65 6.80 5.14 13.66
C ALA A 65 6.40 4.38 12.38
N ASN A 66 7.05 3.26 12.13
CA ASN A 66 6.79 2.42 10.96
C ASN A 66 6.45 1.00 11.41
N GLN A 67 5.37 0.46 10.86
CA GLN A 67 4.90 -0.87 11.19
C GLN A 67 4.52 -1.62 9.93
N ILE A 68 4.80 -2.92 9.93
CA ILE A 68 4.35 -3.84 8.89
C ILE A 68 4.01 -5.17 9.54
N GLN A 69 2.92 -5.75 9.11
CA GLN A 69 2.46 -7.03 9.61
C GLN A 69 1.95 -7.87 8.46
N VAL A 70 2.32 -9.14 8.44
CA VAL A 70 1.83 -10.09 7.45
C VAL A 70 1.07 -11.18 8.19
N THR A 71 -0.17 -11.44 7.75
CA THR A 71 -1.02 -12.48 8.33
C THR A 71 -1.44 -13.47 7.26
N ASP A 72 -1.68 -14.72 7.66
CA ASP A 72 -2.22 -15.74 6.79
C ASP A 72 -3.76 -15.68 6.72
N GLY A 73 -4.38 -16.62 6.01
CA GLY A 73 -5.84 -16.65 5.83
C GLY A 73 -6.62 -16.86 7.12
N ALA A 74 -5.98 -17.38 8.16
CA ALA A 74 -6.59 -17.55 9.48
C ALA A 74 -6.39 -16.33 10.40
N GLY A 75 -5.67 -15.31 9.91
CA GLY A 75 -5.35 -14.14 10.71
C GLY A 75 -4.13 -14.30 11.61
N THR A 76 -3.39 -15.39 11.45
CA THR A 76 -2.17 -15.62 12.23
C THR A 76 -1.01 -14.82 11.64
N ARG A 77 -0.28 -14.15 12.50
CA ARG A 77 0.90 -13.36 12.09
C ARG A 77 2.03 -14.29 11.67
N VAL A 78 2.57 -14.07 10.47
CA VAL A 78 3.61 -14.91 9.87
C VAL A 78 4.91 -14.18 9.62
N ASP A 79 5.00 -12.89 9.91
CA ASP A 79 6.28 -12.16 9.86
C ASP A 79 7.05 -12.31 11.16
N ASN A 80 8.36 -12.05 11.09
CA ASN A 80 9.26 -12.16 12.23
C ASN A 80 9.34 -10.87 13.08
N GLY A 81 8.64 -9.82 12.69
CA GLY A 81 8.70 -8.55 13.39
C GLY A 81 10.04 -7.82 13.27
N ASP A 82 10.89 -8.23 12.37
CA ASP A 82 12.25 -7.73 12.15
C ASP A 82 12.31 -6.64 11.08
N TYR A 83 11.28 -5.81 10.98
CA TYR A 83 11.20 -4.82 9.93
C TYR A 83 12.41 -3.89 9.93
N GLN A 84 12.80 -3.46 8.74
CA GLN A 84 13.88 -2.50 8.53
C GLN A 84 13.44 -1.43 7.54
N VAL A 85 13.91 -0.21 7.77
CA VAL A 85 13.69 0.92 6.88
C VAL A 85 15.02 1.33 6.28
N THR A 86 15.08 1.42 4.95
CA THR A 86 16.23 1.92 4.22
C THR A 86 15.74 2.93 3.18
N GLY A 87 15.86 4.23 3.51
CA GLY A 87 15.33 5.29 2.64
C GLY A 87 13.83 5.18 2.42
N GLU A 88 13.43 4.81 1.23
CA GLU A 88 12.03 4.68 0.81
C GLU A 88 11.47 3.28 0.98
N VAL A 89 12.29 2.34 1.45
CA VAL A 89 11.96 0.92 1.46
C VAL A 89 11.76 0.41 2.88
N LEU A 90 10.64 -0.29 3.08
CA LEU A 90 10.32 -1.01 4.31
C LEU A 90 10.30 -2.50 3.99
N THR A 91 11.04 -3.30 4.76
CA THR A 91 11.11 -4.75 4.58
C THR A 91 10.78 -5.46 5.88
N VAL A 92 10.23 -6.67 5.76
CA VAL A 92 10.07 -7.59 6.88
C VAL A 92 10.28 -9.02 6.38
N SER A 93 10.92 -9.85 7.18
CA SER A 93 11.07 -11.25 6.82
C SER A 93 9.87 -12.08 7.27
N LEU A 94 9.60 -13.16 6.55
CA LEU A 94 8.54 -14.10 6.87
C LEU A 94 9.13 -15.35 7.53
N LYS A 95 8.37 -15.93 8.44
CA LYS A 95 8.68 -17.24 9.01
C LYS A 95 8.75 -18.28 7.88
N PRO A 96 9.63 -19.29 7.97
CA PRO A 96 9.76 -20.29 6.93
C PRO A 96 8.53 -21.16 6.81
N ASP A 97 8.46 -21.88 5.69
CA ASP A 97 7.48 -22.96 5.46
C ASP A 97 6.02 -22.50 5.47
N GLN A 98 5.76 -21.33 4.87
CA GLN A 98 4.39 -20.83 4.75
C GLN A 98 3.62 -21.66 3.70
N ALA A 99 2.40 -22.07 4.06
CA ALA A 99 1.53 -22.85 3.22
C ALA A 99 0.92 -22.03 2.07
N ASP A 100 0.41 -22.73 1.06
CA ASP A 100 -0.43 -22.11 0.04
C ASP A 100 -1.63 -21.42 0.68
N GLY A 101 -2.05 -20.31 0.14
CA GLY A 101 -3.18 -19.55 0.64
C GLY A 101 -3.01 -18.04 0.40
N THR A 102 -3.96 -17.28 0.89
CA THR A 102 -3.97 -15.82 0.79
C THR A 102 -3.31 -15.21 2.02
N TYR A 103 -2.41 -14.26 1.77
CA TYR A 103 -1.70 -13.52 2.81
C TYR A 103 -2.05 -12.05 2.71
N LYS A 104 -2.19 -11.42 3.88
CA LYS A 104 -2.51 -9.99 3.97
C LYS A 104 -1.32 -9.23 4.54
N VAL A 105 -0.93 -8.17 3.87
CA VAL A 105 0.11 -7.24 4.32
C VAL A 105 -0.57 -5.96 4.78
N THR A 106 -0.39 -5.61 6.04
CA THR A 106 -0.91 -4.38 6.63
C THR A 106 0.28 -3.51 7.03
N TYR A 107 0.25 -2.24 6.67
CA TYR A 107 1.35 -1.35 6.99
C TYR A 107 0.84 0.02 7.44
N ARG A 108 1.64 0.65 8.28
CA ARG A 108 1.50 2.04 8.68
C ARG A 108 2.91 2.62 8.75
N VAL A 109 3.16 3.63 7.94
CA VAL A 109 4.47 4.29 7.89
C VAL A 109 4.29 5.79 8.04
N VAL A 110 5.38 6.48 8.38
CA VAL A 110 5.41 7.94 8.45
C VAL A 110 6.51 8.40 7.52
N SER A 111 6.18 9.31 6.59
CA SER A 111 7.17 9.92 5.72
C SER A 111 8.03 10.94 6.47
N GLU A 112 9.17 11.32 5.89
CA GLU A 112 10.06 12.31 6.52
C GLU A 112 9.38 13.66 6.75
N ASP A 113 8.37 14.00 5.95
CA ASP A 113 7.59 15.23 6.14
C ASP A 113 6.50 15.11 7.23
N GLY A 114 6.43 13.95 7.89
CA GLY A 114 5.52 13.74 9.01
C GLY A 114 4.14 13.23 8.66
N HIS A 115 3.87 12.85 7.41
CA HIS A 115 2.57 12.33 7.00
C HIS A 115 2.47 10.82 7.22
N PRO A 116 1.44 10.33 7.94
CA PRO A 116 1.20 8.90 8.06
C PRO A 116 0.57 8.34 6.79
N ILE A 117 0.97 7.13 6.44
CA ILE A 117 0.45 6.39 5.30
C ILE A 117 0.07 5.01 5.79
N GLU A 118 -1.17 4.63 5.59
CA GLU A 118 -1.68 3.32 5.98
C GLU A 118 -2.21 2.59 4.75
N GLY A 119 -2.08 1.29 4.75
CA GLY A 119 -2.63 0.49 3.68
C GLY A 119 -2.64 -0.98 3.99
N VAL A 120 -3.32 -1.72 3.14
CA VAL A 120 -3.42 -3.16 3.19
C VAL A 120 -3.49 -3.70 1.78
N TYR A 121 -2.80 -4.80 1.53
CA TYR A 121 -2.96 -5.54 0.28
C TYR A 121 -2.82 -7.04 0.53
N GLU A 122 -3.21 -7.83 -0.45
CA GLU A 122 -3.14 -9.28 -0.38
C GLU A 122 -2.33 -9.84 -1.53
N PHE A 123 -1.70 -10.99 -1.30
CA PHE A 123 -1.10 -11.81 -2.33
C PHE A 123 -1.41 -13.28 -2.02
N GLU A 124 -1.31 -14.13 -3.03
CA GLU A 124 -1.57 -15.56 -2.89
C GLU A 124 -0.29 -16.36 -3.10
N VAL A 125 -0.10 -17.36 -2.27
CA VAL A 125 0.92 -18.41 -2.49
C VAL A 125 0.22 -19.62 -3.04
N ASN A 126 0.66 -20.10 -4.19
CA ASN A 126 0.09 -21.28 -4.84
C ASN A 126 1.19 -22.06 -5.53
N GLY A 127 1.52 -23.22 -4.98
CA GLY A 127 2.58 -24.08 -5.49
C GLY A 127 2.36 -24.57 -6.91
N MET A 128 1.13 -24.59 -7.39
CA MET A 128 0.83 -24.97 -8.77
C MET A 128 1.33 -23.92 -9.78
N ALA A 129 1.38 -22.66 -9.38
CA ALA A 129 1.94 -21.61 -10.23
C ALA A 129 3.43 -21.82 -10.48
N ARG A 130 4.16 -22.41 -9.50
CA ARG A 130 5.58 -22.71 -9.62
C ARG A 130 5.87 -23.80 -10.65
N SER A 131 4.99 -24.77 -10.80
CA SER A 131 5.19 -25.89 -11.74
C SER A 131 4.91 -25.53 -13.19
N GLY A 132 4.44 -24.32 -13.48
CA GLY A 132 4.06 -23.91 -14.83
C GLY A 132 2.84 -24.61 -15.38
N VAL A 133 2.09 -25.33 -14.56
CA VAL A 133 0.83 -25.97 -14.91
C VAL A 133 -0.28 -24.96 -14.66
N ALA A 134 -0.85 -24.48 -15.72
CA ALA A 134 -2.00 -23.59 -15.65
C ALA A 134 -3.27 -24.37 -15.30
#